data_eb56f1b539938f7ab30f5162a27255c7
#
_entry.id   eb56f1b539938f7ab30f5162a27255c7
#
_cell.length_a   1.000
_cell.length_b   1.000
_cell.length_c   1.000
_cell.angle_alpha   90.00
_cell.angle_beta   90.00
_cell.angle_gamma   90.00
#
_symmetry.space_group_name_H-M   'P 1'
#
loop_
_entity.id
_entity.type
_entity.pdbx_description
1 polymer ?
#
loop_
_entity_poly.entity_id
_entity_poly.type
_entity_poly.pdbx_seq_one_letter_code
_entity_poly.pdbx_strand_id
1 'polypeptide(L)'
;SLAEFSAREFFRPLGMSSTSWRDDYARIVPDRAQAYAKSGGQWRLDMPFENPHGHGGLLTTVDDLLRWNGALTARRLGSPDVSAAMEVPGTLRDGTPITYGGGLVMDQYSGVAQVGHSGATAGYRAYLVRWPEQHVSAAVLCNAADANATQLTRSSVATVLSLRGLSLVSINGFENARIGFRYPGGDAASFAGTWHSPEADARWVLTAAGDSLVV
;
A
#
# COMPACT_ATOMS: atom_id res chain seq x y z
N SER A 1 -27.61 -1.64 4.26
CA SER A 1 -26.28 -2.14 4.67
C SER A 1 -25.16 -1.34 3.99
N LEU A 2 -23.93 -1.45 4.51
CA LEU A 2 -22.74 -0.85 3.87
C LEU A 2 -22.55 -1.41 2.45
N ALA A 3 -22.78 -2.71 2.27
CA ALA A 3 -22.62 -3.37 0.99
C ALA A 3 -23.58 -2.80 -0.08
N GLU A 4 -24.84 -2.65 0.25
CA GLU A 4 -25.86 -2.06 -0.65
C GLU A 4 -25.56 -0.60 -0.95
N PHE A 5 -25.20 0.17 0.07
CA PHE A 5 -24.83 1.57 -0.08
C PHE A 5 -23.64 1.72 -1.03
N SER A 6 -22.54 1.01 -0.77
CA SER A 6 -21.32 1.07 -1.59
C SER A 6 -21.58 0.63 -3.03
N ALA A 7 -22.38 -0.43 -3.22
CA ALA A 7 -22.74 -0.91 -4.54
C ALA A 7 -23.57 0.12 -5.34
N ARG A 8 -24.51 0.82 -4.67
CA ARG A 8 -25.37 1.81 -5.31
C ARG A 8 -24.64 3.13 -5.60
N GLU A 9 -23.90 3.64 -4.61
CA GLU A 9 -23.33 4.98 -4.69
C GLU A 9 -21.96 5.01 -5.38
N PHE A 10 -21.21 3.89 -5.35
CA PHE A 10 -19.84 3.87 -5.85
C PHE A 10 -19.61 2.80 -6.92
N PHE A 11 -19.82 1.52 -6.59
CA PHE A 11 -19.32 0.45 -7.47
C PHE A 11 -20.03 0.43 -8.83
N ARG A 12 -21.36 0.50 -8.84
CA ARG A 12 -22.13 0.54 -10.09
C ARG A 12 -21.88 1.79 -10.92
N PRO A 13 -21.93 3.04 -10.35
CA PRO A 13 -21.64 4.24 -11.10
C PRO A 13 -20.23 4.31 -11.68
N LEU A 14 -19.27 3.67 -11.01
CA LEU A 14 -17.87 3.62 -11.47
C LEU A 14 -17.56 2.43 -12.39
N GLY A 15 -18.54 1.56 -12.65
CA GLY A 15 -18.34 0.37 -13.44
C GLY A 15 -17.46 -0.69 -12.77
N MET A 16 -17.40 -0.72 -11.44
CA MET A 16 -16.64 -1.67 -10.62
C MET A 16 -17.46 -2.96 -10.45
N SER A 17 -17.65 -3.69 -11.54
CA SER A 17 -18.56 -4.83 -11.61
C SER A 17 -18.07 -6.08 -10.86
N SER A 18 -16.77 -6.14 -10.56
CA SER A 18 -16.13 -7.25 -9.85
C SER A 18 -15.79 -6.89 -8.39
N THR A 19 -16.44 -5.84 -7.85
CA THR A 19 -16.21 -5.37 -6.50
C THR A 19 -17.42 -5.59 -5.61
N SER A 20 -17.19 -6.23 -4.45
CA SER A 20 -18.22 -6.46 -3.44
C SER A 20 -17.61 -6.61 -2.04
N TRP A 21 -18.40 -6.37 -1.01
CA TRP A 21 -18.00 -6.68 0.36
C TRP A 21 -18.12 -8.18 0.64
N ARG A 22 -17.19 -8.70 1.43
CA ARG A 22 -17.28 -10.02 2.04
C ARG A 22 -18.14 -9.94 3.31
N ASP A 23 -19.42 -9.70 3.11
CA ASP A 23 -20.45 -9.59 4.16
C ASP A 23 -20.97 -10.95 4.64
N ASP A 24 -20.66 -11.99 3.89
CA ASP A 24 -20.84 -13.40 4.26
C ASP A 24 -19.62 -14.19 3.76
N TYR A 25 -18.79 -14.66 4.69
CA TYR A 25 -17.59 -15.43 4.34
C TYR A 25 -17.92 -16.81 3.73
N ALA A 26 -19.12 -17.33 3.99
CA ALA A 26 -19.59 -18.60 3.42
C ALA A 26 -20.10 -18.46 1.98
N ARG A 27 -20.35 -17.23 1.52
CA ARG A 27 -20.80 -16.98 0.15
C ARG A 27 -19.72 -17.39 -0.86
N ILE A 28 -20.14 -18.20 -1.84
CA ILE A 28 -19.28 -18.57 -2.97
C ILE A 28 -19.12 -17.36 -3.89
N VAL A 29 -17.90 -16.96 -4.12
CA VAL A 29 -17.55 -15.89 -5.06
C VAL A 29 -16.77 -16.52 -6.20
N PRO A 30 -17.33 -16.59 -7.42
CA PRO A 30 -16.64 -17.12 -8.59
C PRO A 30 -15.31 -16.40 -8.82
N ASP A 31 -14.32 -17.14 -9.32
CA ASP A 31 -13.00 -16.65 -9.70
C ASP A 31 -12.22 -15.98 -8.57
N ARG A 32 -12.63 -16.15 -7.31
CA ARG A 32 -11.89 -15.64 -6.15
C ARG A 32 -10.57 -16.39 -6.01
N ALA A 33 -9.45 -15.66 -6.07
CA ALA A 33 -8.13 -16.22 -5.75
C ALA A 33 -8.11 -16.77 -4.32
N GLN A 34 -7.58 -17.95 -4.13
CA GLN A 34 -7.29 -18.49 -2.80
C GLN A 34 -5.98 -17.89 -2.29
N ALA A 35 -5.92 -17.61 -0.99
CA ALA A 35 -4.77 -17.03 -0.34
C ALA A 35 -3.97 -18.07 0.45
N TYR A 36 -2.66 -17.88 0.51
CA TYR A 36 -1.71 -18.83 1.06
C TYR A 36 -0.68 -18.15 1.95
N ALA A 37 -0.26 -18.89 2.97
CA ALA A 37 0.91 -18.56 3.80
C ALA A 37 1.89 -19.74 3.86
N LYS A 38 3.15 -19.47 4.14
CA LYS A 38 4.16 -20.51 4.39
C LYS A 38 4.12 -20.93 5.85
N SER A 39 4.09 -22.23 6.08
CA SER A 39 4.22 -22.85 7.40
C SER A 39 5.12 -24.09 7.28
N GLY A 40 6.20 -24.15 8.04
CA GLY A 40 7.18 -25.25 7.95
C GLY A 40 7.80 -25.40 6.55
N GLY A 41 7.98 -24.31 5.81
CA GLY A 41 8.53 -24.30 4.44
C GLY A 41 7.53 -24.70 3.35
N GLN A 42 6.29 -25.04 3.69
CA GLN A 42 5.25 -25.46 2.74
C GLN A 42 4.15 -24.40 2.65
N TRP A 43 3.57 -24.23 1.47
CA TRP A 43 2.39 -23.41 1.26
C TRP A 43 1.14 -24.07 1.87
N ARG A 44 0.39 -23.30 2.64
CA ARG A 44 -0.89 -23.70 3.22
C ARG A 44 -1.94 -22.65 2.90
N LEU A 45 -3.18 -23.11 2.78
CA LEU A 45 -4.34 -22.22 2.60
C LEU A 45 -4.44 -21.31 3.83
N ASP A 46 -4.54 -20.01 3.59
CA ASP A 46 -4.69 -18.99 4.63
C ASP A 46 -5.76 -17.99 4.21
N MET A 47 -7.02 -18.42 4.37
CA MET A 47 -8.21 -17.67 3.99
C MET A 47 -8.82 -16.98 5.20
N PRO A 48 -9.33 -15.74 5.04
CA PRO A 48 -10.07 -15.08 6.10
C PRO A 48 -11.48 -15.66 6.24
N PHE A 49 -11.86 -16.06 7.45
CA PHE A 49 -13.15 -16.66 7.81
C PHE A 49 -13.99 -15.74 8.71
N GLU A 50 -14.00 -14.47 8.43
CA GLU A 50 -14.73 -13.46 9.18
C GLU A 50 -15.50 -12.54 8.22
N ASN A 51 -16.50 -11.82 8.75
CA ASN A 51 -17.32 -10.88 8.01
C ASN A 51 -16.93 -9.42 8.34
N PRO A 52 -15.72 -8.96 7.99
CA PRO A 52 -15.30 -7.60 8.29
C PRO A 52 -15.95 -6.60 7.36
N HIS A 53 -16.25 -5.42 7.90
CA HIS A 53 -16.75 -4.28 7.14
C HIS A 53 -15.97 -3.02 7.50
N GLY A 54 -15.51 -2.31 6.46
CA GLY A 54 -14.88 -1.01 6.60
C GLY A 54 -13.36 -1.03 6.82
N HIS A 55 -12.83 -1.85 7.71
CA HIS A 55 -11.39 -2.01 7.92
C HIS A 55 -10.75 -3.02 6.95
N GLY A 56 -11.56 -3.75 6.20
CA GLY A 56 -11.14 -4.75 5.22
C GLY A 56 -12.33 -5.50 4.66
N GLY A 57 -12.11 -6.62 3.97
CA GLY A 57 -13.16 -7.49 3.45
C GLY A 57 -13.73 -7.09 2.09
N LEU A 58 -13.10 -6.16 1.40
CA LEU A 58 -13.45 -5.85 0.01
C LEU A 58 -12.84 -6.90 -0.92
N LEU A 59 -13.67 -7.53 -1.73
CA LEU A 59 -13.29 -8.38 -2.85
C LEU A 59 -13.33 -7.52 -4.11
N THR A 60 -12.27 -7.53 -4.89
CA THR A 60 -12.12 -6.63 -6.04
C THR A 60 -11.08 -7.14 -7.05
N THR A 61 -10.92 -6.42 -8.14
CA THR A 61 -9.89 -6.64 -9.16
C THR A 61 -9.00 -5.42 -9.31
N VAL A 62 -7.83 -5.59 -9.92
CA VAL A 62 -6.93 -4.46 -10.21
C VAL A 62 -7.61 -3.43 -11.14
N ASP A 63 -8.41 -3.88 -12.09
CA ASP A 63 -9.15 -2.99 -12.99
C ASP A 63 -10.14 -2.10 -12.24
N ASP A 64 -10.89 -2.67 -11.31
CA ASP A 64 -11.83 -1.92 -10.49
C ASP A 64 -11.13 -0.95 -9.55
N LEU A 65 -9.99 -1.36 -8.97
CA LEU A 65 -9.16 -0.46 -8.16
C LEU A 65 -8.60 0.72 -8.97
N LEU A 66 -8.24 0.51 -10.23
CA LEU A 66 -7.79 1.60 -11.10
C LEU A 66 -8.95 2.54 -11.46
N ARG A 67 -10.18 2.03 -11.63
CA ARG A 67 -11.39 2.88 -11.78
C ARG A 67 -11.64 3.71 -10.53
N TRP A 68 -11.47 3.13 -9.35
CA TRP A 68 -11.56 3.83 -8.07
C TRP A 68 -10.54 4.97 -7.98
N ASN A 69 -9.27 4.71 -8.24
CA ASN A 69 -8.22 5.73 -8.26
C ASN A 69 -8.48 6.83 -9.29
N GLY A 70 -8.99 6.47 -10.46
CA GLY A 70 -9.41 7.44 -11.47
C GLY A 70 -10.54 8.34 -10.99
N ALA A 71 -11.49 7.79 -10.24
CA ALA A 71 -12.59 8.55 -9.67
C ALA A 71 -12.13 9.48 -8.54
N LEU A 72 -11.20 9.04 -7.68
CA LEU A 72 -10.55 9.90 -6.69
C LEU A 72 -9.80 11.06 -7.34
N THR A 73 -8.99 10.79 -8.36
CA THR A 73 -8.23 11.80 -9.10
C THR A 73 -9.16 12.82 -9.76
N ALA A 74 -10.27 12.37 -10.31
CA ALA A 74 -11.27 13.22 -10.94
C ALA A 74 -12.27 13.84 -9.93
N ARG A 75 -12.08 13.62 -8.62
CA ARG A 75 -12.95 14.09 -7.53
C ARG A 75 -14.42 13.72 -7.73
N ARG A 76 -14.68 12.49 -8.18
CA ARG A 76 -16.02 11.96 -8.47
C ARG A 76 -16.55 11.00 -7.41
N LEU A 77 -15.88 10.83 -6.27
CA LEU A 77 -16.37 10.03 -5.15
C LEU A 77 -17.20 10.91 -4.21
N GLY A 78 -18.49 10.67 -4.20
CA GLY A 78 -19.45 11.52 -3.47
C GLY A 78 -19.54 12.90 -4.11
N SER A 79 -19.01 13.93 -3.44
CA SER A 79 -18.81 15.26 -4.00
C SER A 79 -17.32 15.59 -4.16
N PRO A 80 -16.96 16.63 -4.95
CA PRO A 80 -15.58 17.12 -5.02
C PRO A 80 -14.98 17.46 -3.64
N ASP A 81 -15.79 18.01 -2.74
CA ASP A 81 -15.36 18.37 -1.38
C ASP A 81 -15.07 17.14 -0.52
N VAL A 82 -15.88 16.08 -0.62
CA VAL A 82 -15.63 14.82 0.08
C VAL A 82 -14.34 14.18 -0.42
N SER A 83 -14.15 14.09 -1.74
CA SER A 83 -12.92 13.54 -2.32
C SER A 83 -11.69 14.36 -1.91
N ALA A 84 -11.82 15.68 -1.80
CA ALA A 84 -10.73 16.54 -1.33
C ALA A 84 -10.46 16.34 0.16
N ALA A 85 -11.49 16.23 0.98
CA ALA A 85 -11.36 16.03 2.43
C ALA A 85 -10.69 14.70 2.78
N MET A 86 -10.85 13.67 1.96
CA MET A 86 -10.16 12.39 2.15
C MET A 86 -8.63 12.52 2.07
N GLU A 87 -8.13 13.52 1.35
CA GLU A 87 -6.70 13.79 1.16
C GLU A 87 -6.16 14.88 2.09
N VAL A 88 -6.89 15.22 3.13
CA VAL A 88 -6.39 16.12 4.18
C VAL A 88 -5.77 15.28 5.29
N PRO A 89 -4.45 15.43 5.54
CA PRO A 89 -3.78 14.74 6.63
C PRO A 89 -4.36 15.14 7.98
N GLY A 90 -4.47 14.18 8.87
CA GLY A 90 -4.90 14.41 10.24
C GLY A 90 -3.81 15.01 11.12
N THR A 91 -4.21 15.36 12.34
CA THR A 91 -3.31 15.85 13.39
C THR A 91 -3.63 15.13 14.70
N LEU A 92 -2.61 14.69 15.43
CA LEU A 92 -2.76 14.11 16.76
C LEU A 92 -3.18 15.18 17.78
N ARG A 93 -3.63 14.74 18.97
CA ARG A 93 -4.06 15.67 20.04
C ARG A 93 -2.97 16.62 20.52
N ASP A 94 -1.72 16.23 20.41
CA ASP A 94 -0.56 17.04 20.77
C ASP A 94 -0.11 18.03 19.67
N GLY A 95 -0.85 18.09 18.56
CA GLY A 95 -0.54 18.92 17.41
C GLY A 95 0.40 18.28 16.40
N THR A 96 0.86 17.05 16.61
CA THR A 96 1.75 16.35 15.67
C THR A 96 0.99 16.02 14.38
N PRO A 97 1.45 16.50 13.20
CA PRO A 97 0.84 16.12 11.94
C PRO A 97 1.12 14.65 11.61
N ILE A 98 0.15 13.98 10.99
CA ILE A 98 0.30 12.60 10.49
C ILE A 98 0.09 12.59 8.98
N THR A 99 0.57 11.54 8.31
CA THR A 99 0.43 11.38 6.85
C THR A 99 -0.86 10.65 6.45
N TYR A 100 -1.80 10.46 7.38
CA TYR A 100 -3.03 9.70 7.17
C TYR A 100 -4.25 10.63 7.16
N GLY A 101 -5.09 10.47 6.14
CA GLY A 101 -6.36 11.20 5.99
C GLY A 101 -7.56 10.26 6.01
N GLY A 102 -8.54 10.48 5.15
CA GLY A 102 -9.76 9.68 5.02
C GLY A 102 -9.52 8.30 4.38
N GLY A 103 -8.77 7.41 5.05
CA GLY A 103 -8.42 6.09 4.52
C GLY A 103 -7.28 6.11 3.50
N LEU A 104 -6.52 7.17 3.44
CA LEU A 104 -5.41 7.37 2.50
C LEU A 104 -4.14 7.77 3.26
N VAL A 105 -3.01 7.21 2.83
CA VAL A 105 -1.67 7.64 3.22
C VAL A 105 -1.17 8.63 2.18
N MET A 106 -0.77 9.80 2.62
CA MET A 106 -0.15 10.85 1.82
C MET A 106 1.31 10.96 2.23
N ASP A 107 2.21 10.43 1.43
CA ASP A 107 3.64 10.43 1.69
C ASP A 107 4.43 10.71 0.40
N GLN A 108 5.72 10.46 0.43
CA GLN A 108 6.59 10.59 -0.74
C GLN A 108 7.32 9.29 -1.01
N TYR A 109 7.49 8.99 -2.29
CA TYR A 109 8.37 7.94 -2.75
C TYR A 109 9.40 8.52 -3.71
N SER A 110 10.68 8.39 -3.39
CA SER A 110 11.80 8.99 -4.17
C SER A 110 11.62 10.50 -4.43
N GLY A 111 11.07 11.23 -3.45
CA GLY A 111 10.83 12.68 -3.54
C GLY A 111 9.56 13.06 -4.33
N VAL A 112 8.79 12.07 -4.81
CA VAL A 112 7.54 12.30 -5.53
C VAL A 112 6.35 12.04 -4.62
N ALA A 113 5.42 12.98 -4.54
CA ALA A 113 4.21 12.85 -3.74
C ALA A 113 3.34 11.69 -4.23
N GLN A 114 2.93 10.83 -3.31
CA GLN A 114 2.04 9.71 -3.59
C GLN A 114 0.87 9.68 -2.61
N VAL A 115 -0.24 9.14 -3.09
CA VAL A 115 -1.45 8.91 -2.30
C VAL A 115 -1.90 7.48 -2.50
N GLY A 116 -2.07 6.73 -1.42
CA GLY A 116 -2.43 5.33 -1.54
C GLY A 116 -2.70 4.66 -0.21
N HIS A 117 -2.89 3.34 -0.24
CA HIS A 117 -3.01 2.52 0.96
C HIS A 117 -2.58 1.08 0.67
N SER A 118 -1.97 0.45 1.65
CA SER A 118 -1.66 -0.99 1.63
C SER A 118 -2.77 -1.79 2.31
N GLY A 119 -2.81 -3.08 2.04
CA GLY A 119 -3.76 -3.99 2.68
C GLY A 119 -3.16 -5.36 2.94
N ALA A 120 -3.52 -5.93 4.09
CA ALA A 120 -3.16 -7.29 4.48
C ALA A 120 -4.31 -7.92 5.28
N THR A 121 -4.73 -9.11 4.87
CA THR A 121 -5.66 -9.96 5.62
C THR A 121 -5.42 -11.41 5.26
N ALA A 122 -5.22 -12.28 6.26
CA ALA A 122 -4.78 -13.65 6.03
C ALA A 122 -3.63 -13.70 5.02
N GLY A 123 -3.67 -14.57 4.01
CA GLY A 123 -2.67 -14.66 2.96
C GLY A 123 -2.76 -13.61 1.85
N TYR A 124 -3.68 -12.65 1.92
CA TYR A 124 -3.77 -11.59 0.92
C TYR A 124 -2.89 -10.39 1.26
N ARG A 125 -2.29 -9.79 0.23
CA ARG A 125 -1.56 -8.52 0.30
C ARG A 125 -2.00 -7.64 -0.86
N ALA A 126 -2.16 -6.34 -0.59
CA ALA A 126 -2.61 -5.39 -1.58
C ALA A 126 -1.84 -4.07 -1.45
N TYR A 127 -1.69 -3.38 -2.56
CA TYR A 127 -1.28 -1.99 -2.56
C TYR A 127 -1.95 -1.27 -3.72
N LEU A 128 -2.60 -0.15 -3.39
CA LEU A 128 -3.22 0.76 -4.35
C LEU A 128 -2.58 2.14 -4.14
N VAL A 129 -2.04 2.73 -5.19
CA VAL A 129 -1.33 4.01 -5.11
C VAL A 129 -1.52 4.83 -6.38
N ARG A 130 -1.44 6.14 -6.24
CA ARG A 130 -1.35 7.08 -7.37
C ARG A 130 -0.30 8.15 -7.08
N TRP A 131 0.28 8.62 -8.14
CA TRP A 131 1.18 9.79 -8.19
C TRP A 131 0.45 10.88 -8.95
N PRO A 132 -0.26 11.79 -8.26
CA PRO A 132 -1.18 12.74 -8.92
C PRO A 132 -0.49 13.64 -9.93
N GLU A 133 0.69 14.17 -9.60
CA GLU A 133 1.45 15.07 -10.48
C GLU A 133 1.98 14.38 -11.73
N GLN A 134 2.26 13.09 -11.66
CA GLN A 134 2.75 12.29 -12.78
C GLN A 134 1.63 11.62 -13.57
N HIS A 135 0.37 11.78 -13.14
CA HIS A 135 -0.80 11.13 -13.73
C HIS A 135 -0.67 9.61 -13.84
N VAL A 136 -0.03 8.99 -12.83
CA VAL A 136 0.19 7.55 -12.76
C VAL A 136 -0.63 6.95 -11.63
N SER A 137 -1.20 5.79 -11.88
CA SER A 137 -1.91 4.99 -10.89
C SER A 137 -1.53 3.53 -11.05
N ALA A 138 -1.40 2.82 -9.93
CA ALA A 138 -1.04 1.41 -9.93
C ALA A 138 -1.75 0.66 -8.80
N ALA A 139 -2.05 -0.61 -9.07
CA ALA A 139 -2.63 -1.54 -8.10
C ALA A 139 -1.96 -2.91 -8.22
N VAL A 140 -1.66 -3.52 -7.09
CA VAL A 140 -1.19 -4.90 -7.00
C VAL A 140 -2.03 -5.65 -5.97
N LEU A 141 -2.52 -6.81 -6.35
CA LEU A 141 -3.21 -7.76 -5.48
C LEU A 141 -2.44 -9.07 -5.48
N CYS A 142 -2.05 -9.54 -4.31
CA CYS A 142 -1.33 -10.79 -4.12
C CYS A 142 -2.12 -11.74 -3.22
N ASN A 143 -1.99 -13.02 -3.48
CA ASN A 143 -2.58 -14.09 -2.70
C ASN A 143 -1.52 -14.93 -1.94
N ALA A 144 -0.39 -14.33 -1.63
CA ALA A 144 0.71 -14.91 -0.89
C ALA A 144 1.10 -13.99 0.29
N ALA A 145 1.09 -14.52 1.50
CA ALA A 145 1.31 -13.77 2.74
C ALA A 145 2.70 -13.11 2.83
N ASP A 146 3.70 -13.68 2.17
CA ASP A 146 5.07 -13.17 2.12
C ASP A 146 5.32 -12.19 0.95
N ALA A 147 4.29 -11.86 0.15
CA ALA A 147 4.42 -10.91 -0.93
C ALA A 147 4.53 -9.46 -0.41
N ASN A 148 5.50 -8.73 -0.92
CA ASN A 148 5.60 -7.29 -0.69
C ASN A 148 4.89 -6.53 -1.82
N ALA A 149 3.57 -6.33 -1.67
CA ALA A 149 2.75 -5.68 -2.69
C ALA A 149 3.20 -4.24 -2.98
N THR A 150 3.69 -3.51 -1.97
CA THR A 150 4.21 -2.14 -2.14
C THR A 150 5.44 -2.13 -3.04
N GLN A 151 6.41 -3.01 -2.77
CA GLN A 151 7.63 -3.10 -3.59
C GLN A 151 7.32 -3.56 -5.01
N LEU A 152 6.47 -4.58 -5.16
CA LEU A 152 6.03 -5.06 -6.48
C LEU A 152 5.39 -3.94 -7.30
N THR A 153 4.50 -3.14 -6.70
CA THR A 153 3.86 -2.01 -7.36
C THR A 153 4.90 -0.97 -7.81
N ARG A 154 5.79 -0.57 -6.91
CA ARG A 154 6.83 0.42 -7.19
C ARG A 154 7.77 -0.03 -8.30
N SER A 155 8.23 -1.28 -8.27
CA SER A 155 9.10 -1.85 -9.31
C SER A 155 8.39 -1.93 -10.67
N SER A 156 7.12 -2.32 -10.69
CA SER A 156 6.33 -2.39 -11.95
C SER A 156 6.15 -1.02 -12.58
N VAL A 157 5.78 -0.01 -11.78
CA VAL A 157 5.64 1.37 -12.26
C VAL A 157 6.98 1.91 -12.76
N ALA A 158 8.05 1.65 -12.03
CA ALA A 158 9.41 1.99 -12.42
C ALA A 158 9.76 1.48 -13.82
N THR A 159 9.51 0.20 -14.05
CA THR A 159 9.77 -0.46 -15.32
C THR A 159 8.94 0.16 -16.46
N VAL A 160 7.65 0.34 -16.25
CA VAL A 160 6.74 0.91 -17.27
C VAL A 160 7.13 2.33 -17.63
N LEU A 161 7.49 3.16 -16.66
CA LEU A 161 7.91 4.53 -16.90
C LEU A 161 9.26 4.58 -17.63
N SER A 162 10.21 3.75 -17.23
CA SER A 162 11.52 3.63 -17.91
C SER A 162 11.35 3.27 -19.40
N LEU A 163 10.47 2.33 -19.72
CA LEU A 163 10.15 1.96 -21.10
C LEU A 163 9.55 3.10 -21.93
N ARG A 164 8.99 4.13 -21.27
CA ARG A 164 8.44 5.34 -21.91
C ARG A 164 9.40 6.52 -21.88
N GLY A 165 10.65 6.33 -21.45
CA GLY A 165 11.60 7.41 -21.26
C GLY A 165 11.21 8.39 -20.16
N LEU A 166 10.27 7.98 -19.28
CA LEU A 166 9.83 8.74 -18.11
C LEU A 166 10.49 8.17 -16.86
N SER A 167 10.76 8.99 -15.89
CA SER A 167 11.28 8.60 -14.58
C SER A 167 10.35 9.13 -13.50
N LEU A 168 9.88 8.26 -12.60
CA LEU A 168 9.63 8.73 -11.25
C LEU A 168 11.02 9.02 -10.70
N VAL A 169 11.37 10.28 -10.55
CA VAL A 169 12.69 10.79 -10.20
C VAL A 169 13.61 9.73 -9.61
N SER A 170 14.62 9.33 -10.38
CA SER A 170 15.71 8.42 -10.00
C SER A 170 15.31 7.22 -9.16
N ILE A 171 14.85 6.19 -9.83
CA ILE A 171 14.62 4.85 -9.25
C ILE A 171 15.94 4.21 -8.77
N ASN A 172 17.06 4.75 -9.16
CA ASN A 172 18.38 4.49 -8.59
C ASN A 172 18.56 5.07 -7.17
N GLY A 173 17.54 5.68 -6.60
CA GLY A 173 17.55 6.15 -5.21
C GLY A 173 17.62 5.03 -4.16
N PHE A 174 17.40 3.77 -4.52
CA PHE A 174 17.69 2.67 -3.58
C PHE A 174 19.20 2.35 -3.50
N GLU A 175 19.96 2.55 -4.55
CA GLU A 175 21.42 2.44 -4.48
C GLU A 175 22.10 3.73 -3.98
N ASN A 176 21.40 4.86 -3.98
CA ASN A 176 21.92 6.17 -3.60
C ASN A 176 21.01 7.04 -2.73
N ALA A 177 19.96 6.51 -2.13
CA ALA A 177 19.40 7.13 -0.94
C ALA A 177 20.41 6.93 0.22
N ARG A 178 21.57 7.49 0.07
CA ARG A 178 22.24 8.10 1.19
C ARG A 178 21.30 9.22 1.63
N ILE A 179 20.20 8.85 2.31
CA ILE A 179 19.53 9.78 3.19
C ILE A 179 20.64 10.16 4.14
N GLY A 180 21.24 11.30 3.88
CA GLY A 180 22.28 11.84 4.72
C GLY A 180 21.69 12.32 6.03
N PHE A 181 21.05 11.39 6.75
CA PHE A 181 20.71 11.60 8.14
C PHE A 181 22.04 11.56 8.90
N ARG A 182 22.63 12.73 9.08
CA ARG A 182 23.66 12.89 10.09
C ARG A 182 22.98 12.80 11.44
N TYR A 183 23.17 11.69 12.12
CA TYR A 183 22.84 11.61 13.53
C TYR A 183 23.71 12.62 14.30
N PRO A 184 23.12 13.61 15.01
CA PRO A 184 23.85 14.73 15.56
C PRO A 184 24.78 14.38 16.73
N GLY A 185 24.97 13.13 17.11
CA GLY A 185 25.69 12.83 18.34
C GLY A 185 26.26 11.43 18.52
N GLY A 186 26.53 10.65 17.47
CA GLY A 186 27.05 9.29 17.66
C GLY A 186 28.00 8.81 16.58
N ASP A 187 28.95 8.01 16.97
CA ASP A 187 29.79 7.21 16.11
C ASP A 187 28.93 6.10 15.46
N ALA A 188 28.97 5.94 14.14
CA ALA A 188 28.27 4.88 13.42
C ALA A 188 28.56 3.48 13.99
N ALA A 189 29.78 3.28 14.50
CA ALA A 189 30.18 2.05 15.16
C ALA A 189 29.35 1.72 16.41
N SER A 190 28.77 2.69 17.07
CA SER A 190 27.91 2.47 18.25
C SER A 190 26.57 1.80 17.91
N PHE A 191 26.17 1.80 16.65
CA PHE A 191 24.97 1.14 16.15
C PHE A 191 25.25 -0.17 15.44
N ALA A 192 26.52 -0.54 15.28
CA ALA A 192 26.87 -1.84 14.69
C ALA A 192 26.41 -2.97 15.61
N GLY A 193 25.86 -4.02 15.01
CA GLY A 193 25.37 -5.18 15.76
C GLY A 193 24.19 -5.84 15.11
N THR A 194 23.60 -6.77 15.85
CA THR A 194 22.36 -7.44 15.41
C THR A 194 21.17 -6.83 16.08
N TRP A 195 20.24 -6.38 15.27
CA TRP A 195 18.98 -5.78 15.68
C TRP A 195 17.82 -6.69 15.31
N HIS A 196 16.87 -6.84 16.20
CA HIS A 196 15.67 -7.62 15.99
C HIS A 196 14.43 -6.74 16.18
N SER A 197 13.53 -6.78 15.21
CA SER A 197 12.18 -6.22 15.35
C SER A 197 11.20 -7.35 15.64
N PRO A 198 10.64 -7.43 16.85
CA PRO A 198 9.62 -8.42 17.17
C PRO A 198 8.35 -8.25 16.33
N GLU A 199 8.02 -7.01 15.96
CA GLU A 199 6.83 -6.67 15.19
C GLU A 199 6.90 -7.13 13.73
N ALA A 200 8.11 -7.08 13.14
CA ALA A 200 8.34 -7.47 11.75
C ALA A 200 8.91 -8.89 11.62
N ASP A 201 9.21 -9.56 12.76
CA ASP A 201 9.98 -10.82 12.82
C ASP A 201 11.22 -10.78 11.91
N ALA A 202 11.89 -9.62 11.92
CA ALA A 202 13.02 -9.33 11.05
C ALA A 202 14.29 -9.11 11.87
N ARG A 203 15.39 -9.62 11.36
CA ARG A 203 16.72 -9.47 11.94
C ARG A 203 17.62 -8.74 10.95
N TRP A 204 18.25 -7.66 11.43
CA TRP A 204 19.24 -6.91 10.66
C TRP A 204 20.61 -7.03 11.31
N VAL A 205 21.63 -7.14 10.48
CA VAL A 205 23.02 -7.04 10.91
C VAL A 205 23.56 -5.73 10.36
N LEU A 206 23.79 -4.76 11.24
CA LEU A 206 24.38 -3.50 10.90
C LEU A 206 25.90 -3.55 11.04
N THR A 207 26.62 -3.19 10.01
CA THR A 207 28.08 -3.13 10.00
C THR A 207 28.52 -1.68 9.81
N ALA A 208 29.44 -1.20 10.66
CA ALA A 208 30.01 0.12 10.49
C ALA A 208 31.07 0.10 9.37
N ALA A 209 30.95 1.05 8.45
CA ALA A 209 31.90 1.29 7.36
C ALA A 209 32.27 2.78 7.34
N GLY A 210 33.27 3.16 8.10
CA GLY A 210 33.60 4.57 8.39
C GLY A 210 32.44 5.26 9.11
N ASP A 211 31.96 6.38 8.61
CA ASP A 211 30.83 7.15 9.15
C ASP A 211 29.46 6.65 8.70
N SER A 212 29.39 5.47 8.10
CA SER A 212 28.18 4.89 7.53
C SER A 212 27.87 3.52 8.15
N LEU A 213 26.58 3.16 8.15
CA LEU A 213 26.12 1.81 8.47
C LEU A 213 25.70 1.10 7.20
N VAL A 214 26.08 -0.17 7.09
CA VAL A 214 25.65 -1.09 6.02
C VAL A 214 24.78 -2.17 6.63
N VAL A 215 23.67 -2.50 5.99
CA VAL A 215 22.69 -3.53 6.41
C VAL A 215 22.91 -4.78 5.56
#